data_b5e41e1e68528ac0c73ae67709f38e3d
#
_entry.id   b5e41e1e68528ac0c73ae67709f38e3d
#
_cell.length_a   1.000
_cell.length_b   1.000
_cell.length_c   1.000
_cell.angle_alpha   90.00
_cell.angle_beta   90.00
_cell.angle_gamma   90.00
#
_symmetry.space_group_name_H-M   'P 1'
#
loop_
_entity.id
_entity.type
_entity.pdbx_description
1 polymer ?
#
loop_
_entity_poly.entity_id
_entity_poly.type
_entity_poly.pdbx_seq_one_letter_code
_entity_poly.pdbx_strand_id
1 'polypeptide(L)'
;MIDKFEGRYRFLSNFYPCTIEHQGITYPSVENFYVAMKVNDQQLINGKYYTPGDFREMIARISNPAEVKKIGSKIKLRTGWDEKKLEVMNWAVRQKFKDETLSEMLLSTGDQELIEGNWWKDYFWGVCNGKGDNNLGKILMTVREEISLQNQKPSIEDIIKDKNKLN
;
A
#
# COMPACT_ATOMS: atom_id res chain seq x y z
N MET A 1 13.47 4.12 -15.54
CA MET A 1 12.45 4.86 -14.79
C MET A 1 11.07 4.31 -15.18
N ILE A 2 10.25 4.03 -14.20
CA ILE A 2 8.84 3.63 -14.36
C ILE A 2 8.01 4.80 -13.87
N ASP A 3 7.39 5.52 -14.79
CA ASP A 3 6.69 6.79 -14.52
C ASP A 3 5.16 6.69 -14.53
N LYS A 4 4.63 5.46 -14.65
CA LYS A 4 3.19 5.16 -14.55
C LYS A 4 2.99 3.75 -14.03
N PHE A 5 2.03 3.60 -13.12
CA PHE A 5 1.65 2.30 -12.56
C PHE A 5 0.48 1.70 -13.36
N GLU A 6 0.72 1.47 -14.65
CA GLU A 6 -0.22 0.95 -15.64
C GLU A 6 0.36 -0.28 -16.38
N GLY A 7 -0.47 -0.99 -17.13
CA GLY A 7 -0.07 -2.15 -17.91
C GLY A 7 0.63 -3.20 -17.04
N ARG A 8 1.83 -3.61 -17.42
CA ARG A 8 2.65 -4.58 -16.65
C ARG A 8 3.08 -4.09 -15.27
N TYR A 9 3.07 -2.78 -15.03
CA TYR A 9 3.43 -2.16 -13.75
C TYR A 9 2.21 -1.83 -12.88
N ARG A 10 1.01 -2.26 -13.28
CA ARG A 10 -0.22 -2.02 -12.53
C ARG A 10 -0.17 -2.58 -11.10
N PHE A 11 0.63 -3.61 -10.86
CA PHE A 11 0.81 -4.18 -9.52
C PHE A 11 1.41 -3.19 -8.50
N LEU A 12 2.04 -2.10 -8.95
CA LEU A 12 2.56 -1.03 -8.09
C LEU A 12 1.44 -0.10 -7.58
N SER A 13 0.31 -0.02 -8.29
CA SER A 13 -0.83 0.81 -7.90
C SER A 13 -1.48 0.33 -6.60
N ASN A 14 -1.98 1.28 -5.81
CA ASN A 14 -2.79 0.99 -4.62
C ASN A 14 -4.14 0.34 -4.95
N PHE A 15 -4.56 0.38 -6.20
CA PHE A 15 -5.79 -0.24 -6.70
C PHE A 15 -5.60 -1.73 -7.03
N TYR A 16 -4.35 -2.20 -7.13
CA TYR A 16 -4.09 -3.58 -7.49
C TYR A 16 -4.56 -4.54 -6.41
N PRO A 17 -5.23 -5.65 -6.76
CA PRO A 17 -5.71 -6.64 -5.80
C PRO A 17 -4.58 -7.21 -4.95
N CYS A 18 -4.80 -7.21 -3.65
CA CYS A 18 -3.92 -7.86 -2.68
C CYS A 18 -4.73 -8.21 -1.42
N THR A 19 -4.11 -8.85 -0.47
CA THR A 19 -4.74 -9.18 0.80
C THR A 19 -4.03 -8.44 1.93
N ILE A 20 -4.78 -7.59 2.65
CA ILE A 20 -4.30 -6.90 3.84
C ILE A 20 -5.22 -7.24 5.00
N GLU A 21 -4.68 -7.90 6.02
CA GLU A 21 -5.42 -8.23 7.24
C GLU A 21 -5.07 -7.24 8.35
N HIS A 22 -6.09 -6.68 8.96
CA HIS A 22 -5.93 -5.76 10.08
C HIS A 22 -7.13 -5.84 11.03
N GLN A 23 -6.87 -6.13 12.30
CA GLN A 23 -7.89 -6.20 13.35
C GLN A 23 -9.11 -7.08 12.99
N GLY A 24 -8.86 -8.24 12.38
CA GLY A 24 -9.90 -9.20 12.00
C GLY A 24 -10.66 -8.85 10.71
N ILE A 25 -10.29 -7.79 10.00
CA ILE A 25 -10.87 -7.39 8.72
C ILE A 25 -9.84 -7.62 7.62
N THR A 26 -10.28 -8.22 6.50
CA THR A 26 -9.47 -8.45 5.30
C THR A 26 -9.84 -7.42 4.23
N TYR A 27 -8.86 -6.65 3.77
CA TYR A 27 -9.03 -5.63 2.75
C TYR A 27 -8.46 -6.10 1.41
N PRO A 28 -9.19 -5.90 0.28
CA PRO A 28 -8.80 -6.44 -1.02
C PRO A 28 -7.81 -5.56 -1.80
N SER A 29 -7.42 -4.41 -1.27
CA SER A 29 -6.40 -3.53 -1.86
C SER A 29 -5.82 -2.58 -0.81
N VAL A 30 -4.68 -1.96 -1.14
CA VAL A 30 -4.11 -0.87 -0.32
C VAL A 30 -5.10 0.29 -0.21
N GLU A 31 -5.79 0.65 -1.29
CA GLU A 31 -6.79 1.73 -1.28
C GLU A 31 -7.93 1.46 -0.30
N ASN A 32 -8.47 0.25 -0.27
CA ASN A 32 -9.51 -0.12 0.69
C ASN A 32 -9.02 0.06 2.14
N PHE A 33 -7.86 -0.45 2.45
CA PHE A 33 -7.28 -0.30 3.78
C PHE A 33 -7.01 1.16 4.13
N TYR A 34 -6.39 1.90 3.24
CA TYR A 34 -6.04 3.31 3.44
C TYR A 34 -7.27 4.18 3.72
N VAL A 35 -8.35 4.02 2.95
CA VAL A 35 -9.62 4.73 3.17
C VAL A 35 -10.25 4.31 4.49
N ALA A 36 -10.26 3.02 4.83
CA ALA A 36 -10.80 2.51 6.10
C ALA A 36 -10.10 3.13 7.32
N MET A 37 -8.80 3.41 7.23
CA MET A 37 -8.02 4.00 8.33
C MET A 37 -8.23 5.49 8.51
N LYS A 38 -8.88 6.19 7.57
CA LYS A 38 -9.21 7.61 7.67
C LYS A 38 -10.24 7.94 8.75
N VAL A 39 -10.95 6.94 9.29
CA VAL A 39 -12.14 7.12 10.11
C VAL A 39 -11.94 6.61 11.55
N ASN A 40 -12.25 7.48 12.52
CA ASN A 40 -12.38 7.13 13.94
C ASN A 40 -13.71 7.57 14.54
N ASP A 41 -14.50 8.35 13.80
CA ASP A 41 -15.80 8.87 14.23
C ASP A 41 -16.91 8.26 13.40
N GLN A 42 -18.16 8.37 13.89
CA GLN A 42 -19.34 8.01 13.14
C GLN A 42 -19.42 8.76 11.81
N GLN A 43 -19.79 8.07 10.76
CA GLN A 43 -19.96 8.63 9.41
C GLN A 43 -21.43 8.58 8.97
N LEU A 44 -21.86 9.61 8.25
CA LEU A 44 -23.13 9.63 7.54
C LEU A 44 -22.85 9.52 6.04
N ILE A 45 -23.25 8.41 5.42
CA ILE A 45 -23.03 8.14 4.00
C ILE A 45 -24.37 7.72 3.38
N ASN A 46 -24.81 8.48 2.38
CA ASN A 46 -26.07 8.22 1.67
C ASN A 46 -27.26 8.05 2.63
N GLY A 47 -27.36 8.89 3.67
CA GLY A 47 -28.44 8.86 4.65
C GLY A 47 -28.37 7.76 5.69
N LYS A 48 -27.31 6.95 5.69
CA LYS A 48 -27.07 5.89 6.68
C LYS A 48 -25.87 6.23 7.58
N TYR A 49 -26.05 6.01 8.88
CA TYR A 49 -24.98 6.13 9.86
C TYR A 49 -24.17 4.84 9.97
N TYR A 50 -22.84 5.00 10.02
CA TYR A 50 -21.89 3.93 10.22
C TYR A 50 -21.01 4.22 11.44
N THR A 51 -20.88 3.26 12.34
CA THR A 51 -19.80 3.28 13.33
C THR A 51 -18.44 3.16 12.61
N PRO A 52 -17.32 3.49 13.25
CA PRO A 52 -16.00 3.25 12.64
C PRO A 52 -15.78 1.79 12.22
N GLY A 53 -16.25 0.83 13.02
CA GLY A 53 -16.19 -0.60 12.71
C GLY A 53 -17.02 -0.97 11.48
N ASP A 54 -18.30 -0.58 11.47
CA ASP A 54 -19.20 -0.82 10.33
C ASP A 54 -18.69 -0.16 9.04
N PHE A 55 -18.11 1.02 9.15
CA PHE A 55 -17.49 1.71 8.01
C PHE A 55 -16.32 0.89 7.44
N ARG A 56 -15.41 0.40 8.30
CA ARG A 56 -14.28 -0.42 7.87
C ARG A 56 -14.71 -1.72 7.21
N GLU A 57 -15.70 -2.40 7.77
CA GLU A 57 -16.27 -3.60 7.15
C GLU A 57 -16.96 -3.30 5.82
N MET A 58 -17.71 -2.22 5.73
CA MET A 58 -18.33 -1.79 4.46
C MET A 58 -17.27 -1.51 3.39
N ILE A 59 -16.21 -0.76 3.71
CA ILE A 59 -15.10 -0.48 2.80
C ILE A 59 -14.39 -1.77 2.37
N ALA A 60 -14.17 -2.71 3.27
CA ALA A 60 -13.53 -3.99 2.96
C ALA A 60 -14.31 -4.84 1.95
N ARG A 61 -15.62 -4.69 1.87
CA ARG A 61 -16.51 -5.44 0.98
C ARG A 61 -16.63 -4.84 -0.43
N ILE A 62 -16.18 -3.60 -0.64
CA ILE A 62 -16.24 -2.96 -1.96
C ILE A 62 -15.11 -3.50 -2.82
N SER A 63 -15.46 -4.14 -3.94
CA SER A 63 -14.49 -4.73 -4.87
C SER A 63 -13.82 -3.72 -5.79
N ASN A 64 -14.49 -2.60 -6.08
CA ASN A 64 -13.95 -1.56 -6.96
C ASN A 64 -13.24 -0.47 -6.16
N PRO A 65 -11.90 -0.39 -6.20
CA PRO A 65 -11.15 0.61 -5.44
C PRO A 65 -11.42 2.05 -5.87
N ALA A 66 -11.93 2.30 -7.07
CA ALA A 66 -12.33 3.62 -7.51
C ALA A 66 -13.57 4.14 -6.74
N GLU A 67 -14.51 3.25 -6.42
CA GLU A 67 -15.66 3.58 -5.55
C GLU A 67 -15.18 3.89 -4.13
N VAL A 68 -14.25 3.10 -3.61
CA VAL A 68 -13.62 3.32 -2.30
C VAL A 68 -12.97 4.70 -2.24
N LYS A 69 -12.18 5.05 -3.23
CA LYS A 69 -11.54 6.38 -3.34
C LYS A 69 -12.56 7.51 -3.34
N LYS A 70 -13.65 7.34 -4.07
CA LYS A 70 -14.75 8.32 -4.13
C LYS A 70 -15.42 8.51 -2.76
N ILE A 71 -15.68 7.42 -2.04
CA ILE A 71 -16.18 7.49 -0.66
C ILE A 71 -15.17 8.21 0.23
N GLY A 72 -13.90 7.83 0.14
CA GLY A 72 -12.79 8.40 0.92
C GLY A 72 -12.60 9.92 0.75
N SER A 73 -13.05 10.48 -0.36
CA SER A 73 -13.01 11.94 -0.60
C SER A 73 -14.13 12.73 0.08
N LYS A 74 -15.16 12.04 0.61
CA LYS A 74 -16.38 12.66 1.14
C LYS A 74 -16.58 12.46 2.65
N ILE A 75 -15.73 11.67 3.29
CA ILE A 75 -15.85 11.32 4.71
C ILE A 75 -15.20 12.39 5.61
N LYS A 76 -15.66 12.42 6.86
CA LYS A 76 -14.99 13.17 7.91
C LYS A 76 -13.72 12.44 8.33
N LEU A 77 -12.58 13.08 8.13
CA LEU A 77 -11.29 12.51 8.49
C LEU A 77 -11.11 12.49 10.01
N ARG A 78 -10.44 11.45 10.51
CA ARG A 78 -9.99 11.39 11.90
C ARG A 78 -9.03 12.55 12.21
N THR A 79 -9.04 12.99 13.46
CA THR A 79 -8.07 13.98 13.94
C THR A 79 -6.64 13.47 13.74
N GLY A 80 -5.74 14.33 13.26
CA GLY A 80 -4.34 13.99 13.04
C GLY A 80 -4.09 13.09 11.82
N TRP A 81 -5.04 13.03 10.86
CA TRP A 81 -4.86 12.21 9.68
C TRP A 81 -3.65 12.61 8.83
N ASP A 82 -3.40 13.91 8.67
CA ASP A 82 -2.28 14.36 7.85
C ASP A 82 -0.92 13.93 8.42
N GLU A 83 -0.79 13.80 9.73
CA GLU A 83 0.40 13.29 10.40
C GLU A 83 0.49 11.74 10.35
N LYS A 84 -0.64 11.07 10.20
CA LYS A 84 -0.74 9.59 10.21
C LYS A 84 -0.70 8.95 8.84
N LYS A 85 -1.12 9.64 7.80
CA LYS A 85 -1.32 9.04 6.47
C LYS A 85 -0.07 8.38 5.88
N LEU A 86 1.12 8.95 6.10
CA LEU A 86 2.38 8.35 5.65
C LEU A 86 2.67 7.02 6.37
N GLU A 87 2.51 6.99 7.68
CA GLU A 87 2.70 5.77 8.48
C GLU A 87 1.74 4.66 8.04
N VAL A 88 0.46 5.01 7.85
CA VAL A 88 -0.58 4.07 7.39
C VAL A 88 -0.23 3.51 6.01
N MET A 89 0.17 4.35 5.07
CA MET A 89 0.55 3.91 3.72
C MET A 89 1.82 3.05 3.74
N ASN A 90 2.83 3.45 4.51
CA ASN A 90 4.06 2.66 4.69
C ASN A 90 3.77 1.25 5.20
N TRP A 91 2.90 1.13 6.18
CA TRP A 91 2.48 -0.16 6.71
C TRP A 91 1.72 -0.99 5.67
N ALA A 92 0.74 -0.38 5.00
CA ALA A 92 -0.10 -1.05 4.01
C ALA A 92 0.71 -1.61 2.83
N VAL A 93 1.63 -0.83 2.29
CA VAL A 93 2.49 -1.25 1.18
C VAL A 93 3.36 -2.43 1.60
N ARG A 94 3.92 -2.43 2.82
CA ARG A 94 4.68 -3.58 3.33
C ARG A 94 3.81 -4.82 3.47
N GLN A 95 2.56 -4.70 3.92
CA GLN A 95 1.64 -5.84 3.97
C GLN A 95 1.36 -6.40 2.58
N LYS A 96 1.10 -5.55 1.59
CA LYS A 96 0.87 -5.96 0.20
C LYS A 96 2.03 -6.80 -0.34
N PHE A 97 3.26 -6.36 -0.12
CA PHE A 97 4.45 -7.01 -0.66
C PHE A 97 5.02 -8.13 0.24
N LYS A 98 4.27 -8.59 1.24
CA LYS A 98 4.50 -9.89 1.89
C LYS A 98 4.09 -11.06 1.00
N ASP A 99 3.19 -10.84 0.05
CA ASP A 99 2.88 -11.81 -1.00
C ASP A 99 4.13 -12.08 -1.83
N GLU A 100 4.51 -13.35 -1.96
CA GLU A 100 5.76 -13.77 -2.61
C GLU A 100 5.77 -13.36 -4.09
N THR A 101 4.66 -13.56 -4.80
CA THR A 101 4.55 -13.17 -6.21
C THR A 101 4.68 -11.66 -6.41
N LEU A 102 3.99 -10.87 -5.59
CA LEU A 102 4.10 -9.40 -5.66
C LEU A 102 5.49 -8.93 -5.26
N SER A 103 6.12 -9.56 -4.28
CA SER A 103 7.49 -9.29 -3.86
C SER A 103 8.48 -9.50 -5.01
N GLU A 104 8.38 -10.64 -5.72
CA GLU A 104 9.21 -10.94 -6.89
C GLU A 104 9.00 -9.93 -8.02
N MET A 105 7.74 -9.54 -8.27
CA MET A 105 7.42 -8.50 -9.26
C MET A 105 8.04 -7.15 -8.88
N LEU A 106 8.02 -6.76 -7.61
CA LEU A 106 8.65 -5.53 -7.15
C LEU A 106 10.17 -5.58 -7.32
N LEU A 107 10.80 -6.69 -6.94
CA LEU A 107 12.24 -6.89 -7.14
C LEU A 107 12.63 -6.88 -8.62
N SER A 108 11.78 -7.37 -9.51
CA SER A 108 12.02 -7.38 -10.96
C SER A 108 12.10 -5.97 -11.58
N THR A 109 11.66 -4.94 -10.87
CA THR A 109 11.85 -3.55 -11.30
C THR A 109 13.30 -3.07 -11.19
N GLY A 110 14.18 -3.85 -10.54
CA GLY A 110 15.61 -3.54 -10.37
C GLY A 110 15.83 -2.21 -9.67
N ASP A 111 16.77 -1.43 -10.17
CA ASP A 111 17.13 -0.12 -9.60
C ASP A 111 16.34 1.03 -10.23
N GLN A 112 15.31 0.75 -11.01
CA GLN A 112 14.54 1.79 -11.67
C GLN A 112 13.84 2.68 -10.65
N GLU A 113 13.87 3.98 -10.92
CA GLU A 113 13.03 4.93 -10.20
C GLU A 113 11.55 4.62 -10.45
N LEU A 114 10.76 4.62 -9.38
CA LEU A 114 9.32 4.37 -9.41
C LEU A 114 8.58 5.68 -9.13
N ILE A 115 7.76 6.11 -10.08
CA ILE A 115 6.99 7.35 -9.98
C ILE A 115 5.51 7.05 -10.16
N GLU A 116 4.69 7.45 -9.17
CA GLU A 116 3.23 7.46 -9.29
C GLU A 116 2.81 8.64 -10.17
N GLY A 117 2.99 8.50 -11.48
CA GLY A 117 2.56 9.50 -12.45
C GLY A 117 1.05 9.56 -12.56
N ASN A 118 0.49 10.77 -12.45
CA ASN A 118 -0.95 10.99 -12.53
C ASN A 118 -1.30 12.27 -13.29
N TRP A 119 -2.60 12.41 -13.68
CA TRP A 119 -3.17 13.58 -14.33
C TRP A 119 -4.26 14.28 -13.49
N TRP A 120 -4.63 13.66 -12.32
CA TRP A 120 -5.69 14.14 -11.44
C TRP A 120 -5.21 15.01 -10.29
N LYS A 121 -4.01 15.58 -10.40
CA LYS A 121 -3.43 16.55 -9.46
C LYS A 121 -3.12 15.99 -8.06
N ASP A 122 -2.76 14.73 -7.97
CA ASP A 122 -2.21 14.17 -6.75
C ASP A 122 -0.72 14.49 -6.67
N TYR A 123 -0.40 15.55 -5.96
CA TYR A 123 0.98 16.02 -5.77
C TYR A 123 1.63 15.45 -4.52
N PHE A 124 0.85 14.83 -3.62
CA PHE A 124 1.38 14.26 -2.40
C PHE A 124 1.85 12.81 -2.62
N TRP A 125 0.97 11.93 -3.10
CA TRP A 125 1.33 10.54 -3.36
C TRP A 125 2.11 10.35 -4.64
N GLY A 126 1.89 11.17 -5.63
CA GLY A 126 2.47 11.02 -6.95
C GLY A 126 3.04 12.30 -7.53
N VAL A 127 3.16 12.29 -8.86
CA VAL A 127 3.66 13.38 -9.68
C VAL A 127 2.67 13.69 -10.80
N CYS A 128 2.28 14.94 -10.92
CA CYS A 128 1.41 15.45 -11.99
C CYS A 128 2.13 16.58 -12.74
N ASN A 129 2.30 16.45 -14.05
CA ASN A 129 3.00 17.44 -14.88
C ASN A 129 4.40 17.80 -14.33
N GLY A 130 5.16 16.81 -13.91
CA GLY A 130 6.52 16.98 -13.39
C GLY A 130 6.61 17.59 -11.98
N LYS A 131 5.49 17.73 -11.26
CA LYS A 131 5.44 18.28 -9.90
C LYS A 131 4.79 17.30 -8.95
N GLY A 132 5.33 17.20 -7.75
CA GLY A 132 4.79 16.36 -6.67
C GLY A 132 5.89 15.67 -5.86
N ASP A 133 5.50 15.18 -4.69
CA ASP A 133 6.42 14.60 -3.71
C ASP A 133 6.75 13.14 -3.98
N ASN A 134 5.92 12.44 -4.79
CA ASN A 134 6.08 11.02 -5.12
C ASN A 134 6.23 10.12 -3.86
N ASN A 135 5.46 10.38 -2.82
CA ASN A 135 5.60 9.63 -1.57
C ASN A 135 5.32 8.13 -1.76
N LEU A 136 4.36 7.75 -2.62
CA LEU A 136 4.10 6.33 -2.91
C LEU A 136 5.29 5.67 -3.61
N GLY A 137 5.87 6.32 -4.62
CA GLY A 137 7.06 5.80 -5.30
C GLY A 137 8.25 5.63 -4.37
N LYS A 138 8.48 6.59 -3.47
CA LYS A 138 9.54 6.51 -2.45
C LYS A 138 9.31 5.33 -1.50
N ILE A 139 8.08 5.11 -1.03
CA ILE A 139 7.74 3.98 -0.17
C ILE A 139 8.01 2.66 -0.90
N LEU A 140 7.57 2.53 -2.15
CA LEU A 140 7.77 1.33 -2.97
C LEU A 140 9.27 1.03 -3.17
N MET A 141 10.09 2.03 -3.46
CA MET A 141 11.54 1.87 -3.59
C MET A 141 12.19 1.43 -2.28
N THR A 142 11.77 2.00 -1.16
CA THR A 142 12.24 1.59 0.18
C THR A 142 11.86 0.14 0.50
N VAL A 143 10.61 -0.25 0.24
CA VAL A 143 10.15 -1.63 0.46
C VAL A 143 10.90 -2.61 -0.43
N ARG A 144 11.16 -2.25 -1.70
CA ARG A 144 11.98 -3.05 -2.61
C ARG A 144 13.38 -3.30 -2.06
N GLU A 145 14.03 -2.26 -1.55
CA GLU A 145 15.35 -2.38 -0.94
C GLU A 145 15.33 -3.27 0.31
N GLU A 146 14.36 -3.10 1.20
CA GLU A 146 14.18 -3.92 2.39
C GLU A 146 14.04 -5.41 2.04
N ILE A 147 13.22 -5.74 1.04
CA ILE A 147 13.03 -7.12 0.56
C ILE A 147 14.34 -7.66 -0.04
N SER A 148 15.02 -6.88 -0.85
CA SER A 148 16.31 -7.28 -1.44
C SER A 148 17.34 -7.62 -0.37
N LEU A 149 17.46 -6.79 0.66
CA LEU A 149 18.35 -7.03 1.79
C LEU A 149 17.99 -8.26 2.63
N GLN A 150 16.69 -8.53 2.82
CA GLN A 150 16.21 -9.73 3.51
C GLN A 150 16.59 -10.99 2.74
N ASN A 151 16.46 -10.98 1.42
CA ASN A 151 16.79 -12.12 0.56
C ASN A 151 18.29 -12.40 0.46
N GLN A 152 19.15 -11.42 0.80
CA GLN A 152 20.61 -11.58 0.85
C GLN A 152 21.13 -12.17 2.18
N LYS A 153 20.28 -12.21 3.23
CA LYS A 153 20.68 -12.82 4.50
C LYS A 153 20.72 -14.33 4.34
N PRO A 154 21.79 -15.01 4.81
CA PRO A 154 21.88 -16.45 4.76
C PRO A 154 20.71 -17.07 5.54
N SER A 155 20.11 -18.11 4.97
CA SER A 155 19.06 -18.86 5.66
C SER A 155 19.62 -19.53 6.92
N ILE A 156 18.75 -19.85 7.88
CA ILE A 156 19.17 -20.63 9.08
C ILE A 156 19.80 -21.96 8.65
N GLU A 157 19.30 -22.58 7.58
CA GLU A 157 19.85 -23.82 7.02
C GLU A 157 21.27 -23.63 6.47
N ASP A 158 21.56 -22.49 5.81
CA ASP A 158 22.90 -22.18 5.31
C ASP A 158 23.87 -21.96 6.47
N ILE A 159 23.45 -21.28 7.53
CA ILE A 159 24.24 -21.06 8.74
C ILE A 159 24.57 -22.41 9.44
N ILE A 160 23.60 -23.33 9.49
CA ILE A 160 23.77 -24.65 10.07
C ILE A 160 24.72 -25.49 9.22
N LYS A 161 24.58 -25.45 7.88
CA LYS A 161 25.49 -26.17 6.97
C LYS A 161 26.96 -25.70 7.10
N ASP A 162 27.16 -24.39 7.20
CA ASP A 162 28.50 -23.83 7.37
C ASP A 162 29.12 -24.20 8.74
N LYS A 163 28.35 -24.24 9.81
CA LYS A 163 28.82 -24.71 11.12
C LYS A 163 29.20 -26.20 11.09
N ASN A 164 28.49 -27.02 10.34
CA ASN A 164 28.78 -28.44 10.21
C ASN A 164 30.00 -28.76 9.31
N LYS A 165 30.48 -27.80 8.52
CA LYS A 165 31.70 -27.93 7.72
C LYS A 165 32.98 -27.58 8.52
N LEU A 166 32.84 -26.96 9.69
CA LEU A 166 33.95 -26.52 10.53
C LEU A 166 34.26 -27.50 11.67
N ASN A 167 33.56 -28.63 11.77
CA ASN A 167 33.79 -29.75 12.65
C ASN A 167 34.17 -31.00 11.84
#